data_b7d4fb54c483ebb500bb6befb5c6ed0e
#
_entry.id   b7d4fb54c483ebb500bb6befb5c6ed0e
#
_cell.length_a   1.000
_cell.length_b   1.000
_cell.length_c   1.000
_cell.angle_alpha   90.00
_cell.angle_beta   90.00
_cell.angle_gamma   90.00
#
_symmetry.space_group_name_H-M   'P 1'
#
loop_
_entity.id
_entity.type
_entity.pdbx_description
1 polymer ?
#
loop_
_entity_poly.entity_id
_entity_poly.type
_entity_poly.pdbx_seq_one_letter_code
_entity_poly.pdbx_strand_id
1 'polypeptide(L)'
;MKTKNTFTIHTELLDGKLDGARNIYMGANSTCHLYVIPREEITLANTINDISGQPAFYILLGSPDAQKLQAYIGQTTDFANRKNDHVQKKDFWNIALVFISDNHKIYGDDVKYLEYLGIEAAQNAGLYELLNGANPRKPNIAPFRVNDMEVFFRDIQLLSKFYGCGIFEAAKQETRSEHMYFVKSSDRPAQGTGFYDEQSGKFILLEGSLLATEVVKSFKSLASRDLFVKEHCKNDKGQIILLHDVPFDSPSGASSFVLGRPSNGWDDWKDADGKKLSEIIKR
;
A
#
# COMPACT_ATOMS: atom_id res chain seq x y z
N MET A 1 -27.05 -15.38 0.02
CA MET A 1 -25.80 -15.51 -0.78
C MET A 1 -25.37 -14.13 -1.21
N LYS A 2 -24.20 -13.64 -0.76
CA LYS A 2 -23.62 -12.41 -1.33
C LYS A 2 -23.17 -12.76 -2.76
N THR A 3 -23.80 -12.16 -3.75
CA THR A 3 -23.33 -12.24 -5.14
C THR A 3 -21.92 -11.67 -5.20
N LYS A 4 -20.94 -12.52 -5.48
CA LYS A 4 -19.58 -12.05 -5.76
C LYS A 4 -19.66 -11.26 -7.07
N ASN A 5 -19.40 -9.95 -7.02
CA ASN A 5 -19.20 -9.16 -8.23
C ASN A 5 -17.90 -9.62 -8.89
N THR A 6 -18.04 -10.46 -9.90
CA THR A 6 -16.90 -10.93 -10.69
C THR A 6 -16.77 -10.04 -11.91
N PHE A 7 -15.57 -9.56 -12.22
CA PHE A 7 -15.27 -8.83 -13.44
C PHE A 7 -13.94 -9.35 -14.03
N THR A 8 -13.73 -9.09 -15.31
CA THR A 8 -12.54 -9.53 -16.05
C THR A 8 -11.68 -8.31 -16.36
N ILE A 9 -10.37 -8.45 -16.15
CA ILE A 9 -9.38 -7.49 -16.62
C ILE A 9 -8.66 -8.09 -17.82
N HIS A 10 -8.60 -7.34 -18.90
CA HIS A 10 -7.88 -7.67 -20.11
C HIS A 10 -6.53 -6.97 -20.10
N THR A 11 -5.50 -7.62 -20.61
CA THR A 11 -4.18 -7.05 -20.83
C THR A 11 -3.72 -7.39 -22.24
N GLU A 12 -3.44 -6.36 -23.03
CA GLU A 12 -2.90 -6.46 -24.38
C GLU A 12 -1.44 -6.02 -24.37
N LEU A 13 -0.55 -6.85 -24.89
CA LEU A 13 0.87 -6.55 -25.02
C LEU A 13 1.10 -5.87 -26.38
N LEU A 14 1.32 -4.56 -26.38
CA LEU A 14 1.34 -3.74 -27.59
C LEU A 14 2.57 -3.99 -28.47
N ASP A 15 3.65 -4.45 -27.86
CA ASP A 15 4.93 -4.81 -28.54
C ASP A 15 5.23 -6.33 -28.46
N GLY A 16 4.32 -7.12 -27.90
CA GLY A 16 4.47 -8.56 -27.71
C GLY A 16 5.40 -8.98 -26.57
N LYS A 17 5.92 -8.02 -25.75
CA LYS A 17 6.79 -8.31 -24.61
C LYS A 17 6.03 -8.19 -23.29
N LEU A 18 6.42 -9.01 -22.29
CA LEU A 18 5.81 -9.00 -20.97
C LEU A 18 6.17 -7.75 -20.14
N ASP A 19 7.31 -7.16 -20.38
CA ASP A 19 7.85 -5.97 -19.71
C ASP A 19 7.68 -4.68 -20.53
N GLY A 20 7.16 -4.79 -21.76
CA GLY A 20 6.93 -3.68 -22.68
C GLY A 20 5.62 -2.93 -22.48
N ALA A 21 5.27 -2.11 -23.47
CA ALA A 21 4.04 -1.34 -23.47
C ALA A 21 2.80 -2.23 -23.50
N ARG A 22 1.78 -1.88 -22.71
CA ARG A 22 0.54 -2.66 -22.60
C ARG A 22 -0.68 -1.78 -22.36
N ASN A 23 -1.84 -2.27 -22.82
CA ASN A 23 -3.16 -1.72 -22.54
C ASN A 23 -3.90 -2.65 -21.56
N ILE A 24 -4.42 -2.10 -20.47
CA ILE A 24 -5.13 -2.83 -19.41
C ILE A 24 -6.51 -2.20 -19.22
N TYR A 25 -7.58 -2.99 -19.28
CA TYR A 25 -8.95 -2.50 -19.19
C TYR A 25 -9.94 -3.55 -18.65
N MET A 26 -11.12 -3.10 -18.21
CA MET A 26 -12.14 -3.97 -17.58
C MET A 26 -13.29 -4.37 -18.53
N GLY A 27 -13.09 -4.31 -19.84
CA GLY A 27 -14.10 -4.65 -20.84
C GLY A 27 -15.37 -3.79 -20.70
N ALA A 28 -16.55 -4.38 -20.89
CA ALA A 28 -17.82 -3.66 -20.94
C ALA A 28 -18.23 -2.93 -19.63
N ASN A 29 -17.56 -3.18 -18.53
CA ASN A 29 -17.94 -2.62 -17.23
C ASN A 29 -17.31 -1.25 -16.94
N SER A 30 -16.36 -0.80 -17.75
CA SER A 30 -15.67 0.47 -17.60
C SER A 30 -15.17 0.98 -18.93
N THR A 31 -15.18 2.30 -19.10
CA THR A 31 -14.56 2.98 -20.24
C THR A 31 -13.12 3.39 -19.96
N CYS A 32 -12.59 3.11 -18.78
CA CYS A 32 -11.24 3.44 -18.38
C CYS A 32 -10.25 2.44 -18.97
N HIS A 33 -9.31 2.93 -19.76
CA HIS A 33 -8.15 2.20 -20.24
C HIS A 33 -6.88 2.74 -19.60
N LEU A 34 -6.03 1.83 -19.15
CA LEU A 34 -4.70 2.12 -18.66
C LEU A 34 -3.65 1.69 -19.70
N TYR A 35 -2.94 2.64 -20.25
CA TYR A 35 -1.74 2.38 -21.03
C TYR A 35 -0.52 2.49 -20.13
N VAL A 36 0.22 1.38 -20.00
CA VAL A 36 1.51 1.33 -19.31
C VAL A 36 2.58 1.49 -20.36
N ILE A 37 3.40 2.53 -20.25
CA ILE A 37 4.41 2.88 -21.27
C ILE A 37 5.78 3.03 -20.57
N PRO A 38 6.73 2.10 -20.79
CA PRO A 38 8.13 2.29 -20.39
C PRO A 38 8.72 3.55 -21.00
N ARG A 39 9.60 4.22 -20.28
CA ARG A 39 10.23 5.51 -20.74
C ARG A 39 10.92 5.37 -22.10
N GLU A 40 11.62 4.27 -22.29
CA GLU A 40 12.33 3.96 -23.54
C GLU A 40 11.39 3.76 -24.74
N GLU A 41 10.14 3.39 -24.45
CA GLU A 41 9.09 3.15 -25.47
C GLU A 41 8.09 4.33 -25.59
N ILE A 42 8.38 5.46 -24.98
CA ILE A 42 7.46 6.62 -24.95
C ILE A 42 7.05 7.10 -26.35
N THR A 43 7.86 6.84 -27.37
CA THR A 43 7.54 7.15 -28.76
C THR A 43 6.36 6.36 -29.30
N LEU A 44 6.06 5.16 -28.75
CA LEU A 44 4.90 4.37 -29.10
C LEU A 44 3.58 5.11 -28.85
N ALA A 45 3.55 6.02 -27.86
CA ALA A 45 2.36 6.84 -27.61
C ALA A 45 1.88 7.64 -28.82
N ASN A 46 2.74 7.89 -29.83
CA ASN A 46 2.35 8.55 -31.08
C ASN A 46 1.60 7.62 -32.06
N THR A 47 1.81 6.31 -31.93
CA THR A 47 1.25 5.29 -32.82
C THR A 47 -0.02 4.67 -32.26
N ILE A 48 -0.30 4.90 -30.97
CA ILE A 48 -1.52 4.43 -30.32
C ILE A 48 -2.61 5.46 -30.58
N ASN A 49 -3.51 5.16 -31.52
CA ASN A 49 -4.59 6.06 -31.93
C ASN A 49 -5.46 6.52 -30.75
N ASP A 50 -5.66 5.65 -29.77
CA ASP A 50 -6.52 5.93 -28.61
C ASP A 50 -5.91 6.95 -27.63
N ILE A 51 -4.61 7.18 -27.66
CA ILE A 51 -3.92 8.17 -26.79
C ILE A 51 -3.75 9.51 -27.51
N SER A 52 -3.64 9.49 -28.83
CA SER A 52 -3.37 10.67 -29.63
C SER A 52 -4.58 11.59 -29.69
N GLY A 53 -4.38 12.88 -29.37
CA GLY A 53 -5.45 13.88 -29.47
C GLY A 53 -6.54 13.76 -28.41
N GLN A 54 -6.33 12.97 -27.35
CA GLN A 54 -7.32 12.78 -26.31
C GLN A 54 -6.87 13.28 -24.93
N PRO A 55 -7.84 13.78 -24.13
CA PRO A 55 -7.57 14.09 -22.72
C PRO A 55 -7.16 12.84 -21.95
N ALA A 56 -6.11 12.97 -21.16
CA ALA A 56 -5.56 11.91 -20.34
C ALA A 56 -5.19 12.39 -18.94
N PHE A 57 -5.46 11.54 -17.96
CA PHE A 57 -4.83 11.57 -16.65
C PHE A 57 -3.61 10.67 -16.70
N TYR A 58 -2.48 11.06 -16.10
CA TYR A 58 -1.29 10.21 -16.11
C TYR A 58 -0.50 10.27 -14.82
N ILE A 59 0.22 9.19 -14.55
CA ILE A 59 1.14 9.04 -13.42
C ILE A 59 2.51 8.65 -13.99
N LEU A 60 3.54 9.42 -13.65
CA LEU A 60 4.93 9.06 -13.92
C LEU A 60 5.51 8.43 -12.66
N LEU A 61 6.04 7.22 -12.77
CA LEU A 61 6.62 6.46 -11.67
C LEU A 61 8.14 6.42 -11.80
N GLY A 62 8.84 6.71 -10.71
CA GLY A 62 10.28 6.54 -10.58
C GLY A 62 10.70 5.07 -10.46
N SER A 63 12.00 4.84 -10.20
CA SER A 63 12.52 3.49 -10.01
C SER A 63 11.87 2.79 -8.81
N PRO A 64 11.41 1.55 -8.95
CA PRO A 64 10.89 0.76 -7.84
C PRO A 64 11.95 0.41 -6.78
N ASP A 65 13.25 0.45 -7.16
CA ASP A 65 14.37 0.14 -6.27
C ASP A 65 14.93 1.38 -5.54
N ALA A 66 14.31 2.56 -5.74
CA ALA A 66 14.73 3.78 -5.07
C ALA A 66 14.43 3.71 -3.56
N GLN A 67 15.27 4.32 -2.72
CA GLN A 67 15.04 4.41 -1.27
C GLN A 67 13.68 5.06 -0.92
N LYS A 68 13.20 5.95 -1.78
CA LYS A 68 11.87 6.55 -1.73
C LYS A 68 11.20 6.40 -3.08
N LEU A 69 10.01 5.83 -3.10
CA LEU A 69 9.20 5.75 -4.30
C LEU A 69 8.79 7.17 -4.70
N GLN A 70 9.09 7.56 -5.94
CA GLN A 70 8.77 8.89 -6.47
C GLN A 70 7.68 8.79 -7.53
N ALA A 71 6.79 9.77 -7.54
CA ALA A 71 5.76 9.88 -8.55
C ALA A 71 5.44 11.33 -8.91
N TYR A 72 4.93 11.53 -10.10
CA TYR A 72 4.32 12.77 -10.54
C TYR A 72 2.95 12.46 -11.15
N ILE A 73 1.93 13.17 -10.72
CA ILE A 73 0.56 13.05 -11.24
C ILE A 73 0.30 14.26 -12.13
N GLY A 74 -0.28 14.04 -13.31
CA GLY A 74 -0.55 15.11 -14.24
C GLY A 74 -1.77 14.83 -15.12
N GLN A 75 -2.15 15.86 -15.86
CA GLN A 75 -3.21 15.81 -16.85
C GLN A 75 -2.77 16.48 -18.14
N THR A 76 -3.45 16.16 -19.23
CA THR A 76 -3.25 16.79 -20.53
C THR A 76 -4.49 16.63 -21.38
N THR A 77 -4.66 17.50 -22.37
CA THR A 77 -5.67 17.34 -23.43
C THR A 77 -5.15 16.47 -24.58
N ASP A 78 -3.85 16.20 -24.63
CA ASP A 78 -3.20 15.34 -25.63
C ASP A 78 -1.87 14.81 -25.06
N PHE A 79 -1.82 13.52 -24.72
CA PHE A 79 -0.62 12.91 -24.14
C PHE A 79 0.50 12.75 -25.18
N ALA A 80 0.16 12.47 -26.43
CA ALA A 80 1.16 12.30 -27.48
C ALA A 80 1.97 13.59 -27.72
N ASN A 81 1.34 14.75 -27.62
CA ASN A 81 2.02 16.05 -27.70
C ASN A 81 2.70 16.43 -26.36
N ARG A 82 2.05 16.15 -25.21
CA ARG A 82 2.57 16.51 -23.88
C ARG A 82 3.91 15.85 -23.55
N LYS A 83 4.13 14.62 -24.04
CA LYS A 83 5.37 13.87 -23.80
C LYS A 83 6.62 14.59 -24.27
N ASN A 84 6.52 15.35 -25.38
CA ASN A 84 7.68 16.01 -26.00
C ASN A 84 8.21 17.17 -25.15
N ASP A 85 7.35 17.89 -24.45
CA ASP A 85 7.74 19.12 -23.76
C ASP A 85 7.91 18.95 -22.25
N HIS A 86 7.11 18.12 -21.61
CA HIS A 86 7.05 18.08 -20.15
C HIS A 86 7.52 16.74 -19.59
N VAL A 87 7.10 15.64 -20.18
CA VAL A 87 7.38 14.29 -19.68
C VAL A 87 8.84 13.94 -19.90
N GLN A 88 9.41 14.26 -21.09
CA GLN A 88 10.81 13.98 -21.38
C GLN A 88 11.80 14.83 -20.55
N LYS A 89 11.41 16.02 -20.11
CA LYS A 89 12.26 16.91 -19.29
C LYS A 89 12.38 16.48 -17.83
N LYS A 90 11.57 15.51 -17.39
CA LYS A 90 11.63 14.94 -16.03
C LYS A 90 12.46 13.66 -16.07
N ASP A 91 13.60 13.63 -15.40
CA ASP A 91 14.57 12.51 -15.51
C ASP A 91 14.33 11.37 -14.51
N PHE A 92 13.45 11.56 -13.53
CA PHE A 92 13.27 10.62 -12.44
C PHE A 92 12.45 9.37 -12.79
N TRP A 93 11.58 9.42 -13.82
CA TRP A 93 10.59 8.38 -14.08
C TRP A 93 11.07 7.33 -15.08
N ASN A 94 10.59 6.10 -14.89
CA ASN A 94 10.85 4.94 -15.74
C ASN A 94 9.60 4.45 -16.46
N ILE A 95 8.42 4.66 -15.89
CA ILE A 95 7.15 4.16 -16.41
C ILE A 95 6.10 5.27 -16.34
N ALA A 96 5.33 5.43 -17.42
CA ALA A 96 4.13 6.24 -17.46
C ALA A 96 2.88 5.36 -17.44
N LEU A 97 1.98 5.63 -16.50
CA LEU A 97 0.63 5.10 -16.45
C LEU A 97 -0.30 6.16 -17.04
N VAL A 98 -0.89 5.91 -18.20
CA VAL A 98 -1.72 6.86 -18.93
C VAL A 98 -3.16 6.35 -18.98
N PHE A 99 -4.09 7.11 -18.40
CA PHE A 99 -5.49 6.74 -18.34
C PHE A 99 -6.30 7.61 -19.29
N ILE A 100 -7.06 6.95 -20.15
CA ILE A 100 -7.98 7.58 -21.11
C ILE A 100 -9.35 6.95 -20.99
N SER A 101 -10.33 7.54 -21.68
CA SER A 101 -11.66 6.95 -21.86
C SER A 101 -11.87 6.50 -23.30
N ASP A 102 -12.18 5.22 -23.52
CA ASP A 102 -12.40 4.62 -24.83
C ASP A 102 -13.59 5.23 -25.60
N ASN A 103 -14.57 5.76 -24.87
CA ASN A 103 -15.76 6.38 -25.46
C ASN A 103 -15.61 7.88 -25.77
N HIS A 104 -14.41 8.45 -25.58
CA HIS A 104 -14.06 9.86 -25.85
C HIS A 104 -14.95 10.88 -25.09
N LYS A 105 -15.53 10.52 -23.94
CA LYS A 105 -16.43 11.38 -23.16
C LYS A 105 -15.77 12.03 -21.94
N ILE A 106 -14.45 12.08 -21.91
CA ILE A 106 -13.66 12.84 -20.93
C ILE A 106 -13.08 14.08 -21.61
N TYR A 107 -13.21 15.23 -20.97
CA TYR A 107 -12.83 16.52 -21.51
C TYR A 107 -11.71 17.17 -20.67
N GLY A 108 -11.18 18.30 -21.14
CA GLY A 108 -10.07 18.98 -20.48
C GLY A 108 -10.33 19.37 -19.02
N ASP A 109 -11.56 19.74 -18.66
CA ASP A 109 -11.91 20.08 -17.27
C ASP A 109 -12.09 18.84 -16.39
N ASP A 110 -12.49 17.71 -16.98
CA ASP A 110 -12.60 16.43 -16.28
C ASP A 110 -11.22 15.92 -15.87
N VAL A 111 -10.22 15.96 -16.77
CA VAL A 111 -8.86 15.51 -16.45
C VAL A 111 -8.18 16.42 -15.42
N LYS A 112 -8.52 17.70 -15.36
CA LYS A 112 -8.07 18.59 -14.28
C LYS A 112 -8.66 18.17 -12.93
N TYR A 113 -9.94 17.76 -12.93
CA TYR A 113 -10.59 17.25 -11.71
C TYR A 113 -10.00 15.90 -11.28
N LEU A 114 -9.71 15.00 -12.24
CA LEU A 114 -9.01 13.74 -11.96
C LEU A 114 -7.59 13.96 -11.41
N GLU A 115 -6.84 14.96 -11.93
CA GLU A 115 -5.54 15.34 -11.37
C GLU A 115 -5.66 15.81 -9.91
N TYR A 116 -6.66 16.64 -9.62
CA TYR A 116 -6.96 17.07 -8.25
C TYR A 116 -7.24 15.86 -7.33
N LEU A 117 -8.16 14.96 -7.73
CA LEU A 117 -8.48 13.75 -6.97
C LEU A 117 -7.26 12.85 -6.79
N GLY A 118 -6.46 12.67 -7.84
CA GLY A 118 -5.26 11.84 -7.82
C GLY A 118 -4.21 12.36 -6.86
N ILE A 119 -3.91 13.66 -6.88
CA ILE A 119 -2.93 14.26 -5.97
C ILE A 119 -3.43 14.19 -4.53
N GLU A 120 -4.70 14.51 -4.26
CA GLU A 120 -5.29 14.42 -2.92
C GLU A 120 -5.24 12.98 -2.38
N ALA A 121 -5.64 12.00 -3.19
CA ALA A 121 -5.60 10.59 -2.79
C ALA A 121 -4.17 10.09 -2.53
N ALA A 122 -3.21 10.44 -3.38
CA ALA A 122 -1.82 10.03 -3.23
C ALA A 122 -1.13 10.68 -2.03
N GLN A 123 -1.46 11.95 -1.72
CA GLN A 123 -0.98 12.62 -0.51
C GLN A 123 -1.53 11.96 0.75
N ASN A 124 -2.82 11.64 0.77
CA ASN A 124 -3.45 10.94 1.89
C ASN A 124 -2.90 9.52 2.06
N ALA A 125 -2.52 8.87 0.97
CA ALA A 125 -1.88 7.56 0.99
C ALA A 125 -0.47 7.59 1.57
N GLY A 126 0.32 8.62 1.28
CA GLY A 126 1.65 8.87 1.85
C GLY A 126 2.74 7.87 1.45
N LEU A 127 2.51 6.98 0.48
CA LEU A 127 3.48 5.95 0.06
C LEU A 127 4.54 6.49 -0.90
N TYR A 128 4.20 7.53 -1.69
CA TYR A 128 5.08 8.09 -2.70
C TYR A 128 5.44 9.54 -2.36
N GLU A 129 6.68 9.91 -2.61
CA GLU A 129 7.10 11.31 -2.68
C GLU A 129 6.58 11.90 -3.99
N LEU A 130 5.58 12.80 -3.88
CA LEU A 130 5.01 13.47 -5.05
C LEU A 130 5.90 14.63 -5.49
N LEU A 131 6.36 14.59 -6.74
CA LEU A 131 7.16 15.65 -7.36
C LEU A 131 6.29 16.74 -8.00
N ASN A 132 5.03 16.86 -7.57
CA ASN A 132 4.13 17.94 -7.94
C ASN A 132 4.51 19.21 -7.18
N GLY A 133 4.75 20.31 -7.88
CA GLY A 133 5.27 21.55 -7.27
C GLY A 133 4.28 22.32 -6.39
N ALA A 134 2.97 22.10 -6.53
CA ALA A 134 1.91 22.72 -5.72
C ALA A 134 0.67 21.85 -5.72
N ASN A 135 -0.13 21.97 -4.66
CA ASN A 135 -1.44 21.32 -4.60
C ASN A 135 -2.39 22.02 -5.57
N PRO A 136 -3.05 21.28 -6.48
CA PRO A 136 -4.02 21.86 -7.37
C PRO A 136 -5.21 22.38 -6.58
N ARG A 137 -5.78 23.50 -7.01
CA ARG A 137 -7.07 23.93 -6.51
C ARG A 137 -8.15 23.03 -7.09
N LYS A 138 -9.15 22.67 -6.27
CA LYS A 138 -10.30 21.90 -6.73
C LYS A 138 -10.97 22.61 -7.91
N PRO A 139 -11.01 22.02 -9.11
CA PRO A 139 -11.68 22.61 -10.26
C PRO A 139 -13.19 22.68 -10.03
N ASN A 140 -13.83 23.71 -10.58
CA ASN A 140 -15.28 23.83 -10.57
C ASN A 140 -15.84 23.17 -11.85
N ILE A 141 -16.39 21.97 -11.69
CA ILE A 141 -17.08 21.25 -12.77
C ILE A 141 -18.56 21.04 -12.41
N ALA A 142 -19.37 20.76 -13.42
CA ALA A 142 -20.81 20.56 -13.18
C ALA A 142 -21.06 19.37 -12.22
N PRO A 143 -22.04 19.46 -11.29
CA PRO A 143 -22.25 18.44 -10.26
C PRO A 143 -22.43 17.01 -10.79
N PHE A 144 -23.09 16.84 -11.93
CA PHE A 144 -23.25 15.51 -12.56
C PHE A 144 -21.91 14.96 -13.06
N ARG A 145 -20.99 15.83 -13.52
CA ARG A 145 -19.63 15.44 -13.94
C ARG A 145 -18.75 15.02 -12.75
N VAL A 146 -18.98 15.63 -11.57
CA VAL A 146 -18.30 15.20 -10.34
C VAL A 146 -18.54 13.70 -10.11
N ASN A 147 -19.79 13.26 -10.10
CA ASN A 147 -20.13 11.86 -9.88
C ASN A 147 -19.51 10.93 -10.95
N ASP A 148 -19.57 11.33 -12.23
CA ASP A 148 -18.98 10.55 -13.32
C ASP A 148 -17.46 10.40 -13.13
N MET A 149 -16.78 11.48 -12.75
CA MET A 149 -15.32 11.47 -12.56
C MET A 149 -14.90 10.73 -11.29
N GLU A 150 -15.70 10.75 -10.23
CA GLU A 150 -15.45 9.93 -9.05
C GLU A 150 -15.60 8.43 -9.35
N VAL A 151 -16.55 8.04 -10.20
CA VAL A 151 -16.67 6.66 -10.67
C VAL A 151 -15.45 6.29 -11.52
N PHE A 152 -15.09 7.13 -12.49
CA PHE A 152 -13.91 6.91 -13.33
C PHE A 152 -12.61 6.85 -12.53
N PHE A 153 -12.49 7.66 -11.49
CA PHE A 153 -11.32 7.65 -10.61
C PHE A 153 -11.20 6.34 -9.81
N ARG A 154 -12.31 5.70 -9.42
CA ARG A 154 -12.27 4.35 -8.82
C ARG A 154 -11.70 3.32 -9.77
N ASP A 155 -12.01 3.43 -11.07
CA ASP A 155 -11.42 2.56 -12.09
C ASP A 155 -9.92 2.82 -12.25
N ILE A 156 -9.49 4.09 -12.22
CA ILE A 156 -8.06 4.46 -12.17
C ILE A 156 -7.37 3.81 -10.98
N GLN A 157 -7.93 3.90 -9.77
CA GLN A 157 -7.38 3.30 -8.57
C GLN A 157 -7.25 1.78 -8.69
N LEU A 158 -8.30 1.13 -9.21
CA LEU A 158 -8.34 -0.32 -9.38
C LEU A 158 -7.29 -0.79 -10.40
N LEU A 159 -7.21 -0.15 -11.57
CA LEU A 159 -6.24 -0.50 -12.60
C LEU A 159 -4.80 -0.19 -12.17
N SER A 160 -4.58 0.92 -11.44
CA SER A 160 -3.28 1.22 -10.82
C SER A 160 -2.84 0.10 -9.88
N LYS A 161 -3.74 -0.33 -9.01
CA LYS A 161 -3.49 -1.43 -8.07
C LYS A 161 -3.24 -2.76 -8.78
N PHE A 162 -4.04 -3.08 -9.80
CA PHE A 162 -3.85 -4.29 -10.59
C PHE A 162 -2.47 -4.32 -11.26
N TYR A 163 -2.01 -3.17 -11.75
CA TYR A 163 -0.65 -3.02 -12.29
C TYR A 163 0.45 -3.19 -11.23
N GLY A 164 0.11 -3.06 -9.94
CA GLY A 164 1.08 -3.10 -8.83
C GLY A 164 1.48 -1.71 -8.31
N CYS A 165 0.86 -0.63 -8.81
CA CYS A 165 1.08 0.72 -8.33
C CYS A 165 0.13 1.04 -7.17
N GLY A 166 0.66 1.03 -5.93
CA GLY A 166 -0.11 1.34 -4.71
C GLY A 166 -0.21 2.84 -4.38
N ILE A 167 -0.03 3.74 -5.35
CA ILE A 167 0.04 5.19 -5.11
C ILE A 167 -1.19 5.78 -4.40
N PHE A 168 -2.36 5.18 -4.58
CA PHE A 168 -3.62 5.59 -3.97
C PHE A 168 -4.02 4.71 -2.78
N GLU A 169 -3.24 3.68 -2.49
CA GLU A 169 -3.47 2.88 -1.31
C GLU A 169 -2.89 3.65 -0.14
N ALA A 170 -3.72 3.94 0.85
CA ALA A 170 -3.19 4.42 2.12
C ALA A 170 -1.98 3.53 2.43
N ALA A 171 -0.81 4.16 2.67
CA ALA A 171 0.27 3.43 3.29
C ALA A 171 -0.45 2.58 4.30
N LYS A 172 -0.39 1.25 4.20
CA LYS A 172 -0.89 0.43 5.27
C LYS A 172 -0.17 0.95 6.53
N GLN A 173 -0.70 2.02 7.13
CA GLN A 173 -0.78 2.03 8.54
C GLN A 173 -1.52 0.73 8.74
N GLU A 174 -0.72 -0.32 8.95
CA GLU A 174 -1.23 -1.50 9.60
C GLU A 174 -2.19 -0.91 10.58
N THR A 175 -3.44 -1.34 10.52
CA THR A 175 -4.47 -0.95 11.47
C THR A 175 -3.98 -1.35 12.86
N ARG A 176 -2.89 -0.68 13.29
CA ARG A 176 -2.28 -0.80 14.61
C ARG A 176 -3.29 -0.43 15.70
N SER A 177 -4.40 0.25 15.29
CA SER A 177 -5.37 0.75 16.26
C SER A 177 -6.60 -0.13 16.44
N GLU A 178 -6.95 -1.04 15.53
CA GLU A 178 -8.23 -1.74 15.68
C GLU A 178 -8.16 -3.00 16.54
N HIS A 179 -6.98 -3.68 16.67
CA HIS A 179 -6.85 -4.84 17.57
C HIS A 179 -5.43 -4.95 18.14
N MET A 180 -5.11 -4.03 19.06
CA MET A 180 -3.90 -4.15 19.88
C MET A 180 -4.14 -5.14 21.01
N TYR A 181 -3.18 -6.05 21.20
CA TYR A 181 -3.22 -7.02 22.27
C TYR A 181 -2.07 -6.75 23.25
N PHE A 182 -2.36 -7.03 24.51
CA PHE A 182 -1.46 -6.83 25.62
C PHE A 182 -1.25 -8.14 26.38
N VAL A 183 0.00 -8.40 26.77
CA VAL A 183 0.31 -9.48 27.70
C VAL A 183 1.13 -8.90 28.85
N LYS A 184 0.85 -9.32 30.08
CA LYS A 184 1.54 -8.85 31.28
C LYS A 184 1.76 -10.01 32.25
N SER A 185 2.97 -10.05 32.83
CA SER A 185 3.22 -10.97 33.94
C SER A 185 2.61 -10.43 35.23
N SER A 186 2.10 -11.31 36.07
CA SER A 186 1.58 -10.95 37.40
C SER A 186 2.66 -10.82 38.45
N ASP A 187 3.83 -11.46 38.25
CA ASP A 187 4.87 -11.66 39.26
C ASP A 187 6.21 -11.02 38.91
N ARG A 188 6.36 -10.44 37.72
CA ARG A 188 7.61 -9.84 37.27
C ARG A 188 7.37 -8.68 36.28
N PRO A 189 8.35 -7.76 36.12
CA PRO A 189 8.21 -6.59 35.24
C PRO A 189 8.38 -7.01 33.76
N ALA A 190 7.40 -7.79 33.23
CA ALA A 190 7.35 -8.19 31.86
C ALA A 190 5.96 -7.84 31.28
N GLN A 191 5.95 -7.11 30.18
CA GLN A 191 4.73 -6.74 29.46
C GLN A 191 5.04 -6.58 27.99
N GLY A 192 4.17 -7.12 27.15
CA GLY A 192 4.26 -7.00 25.70
C GLY A 192 3.02 -6.34 25.11
N THR A 193 3.24 -5.65 24.03
CA THR A 193 2.20 -5.10 23.16
C THR A 193 2.40 -5.63 21.76
N GLY A 194 1.35 -6.03 21.08
CA GLY A 194 1.44 -6.57 19.73
C GLY A 194 0.10 -6.68 19.04
N PHE A 195 0.12 -7.11 17.79
CA PHE A 195 -1.09 -7.39 17.03
C PHE A 195 -0.93 -8.68 16.21
N TYR A 196 -2.06 -9.28 15.85
CA TYR A 196 -2.09 -10.47 15.00
C TYR A 196 -2.40 -10.05 13.55
N ASP A 197 -1.46 -10.34 12.65
CA ASP A 197 -1.67 -10.13 11.22
C ASP A 197 -2.37 -11.36 10.61
N GLU A 198 -3.66 -11.23 10.34
CA GLU A 198 -4.47 -12.30 9.75
C GLU A 198 -4.04 -12.70 8.34
N GLN A 199 -3.38 -11.81 7.60
CA GLN A 199 -2.94 -12.09 6.23
C GLN A 199 -1.71 -12.99 6.18
N SER A 200 -0.71 -12.70 7.03
CA SER A 200 0.51 -13.51 7.13
C SER A 200 0.41 -14.64 8.15
N GLY A 201 -0.60 -14.61 9.03
CA GLY A 201 -0.75 -15.54 10.15
C GLY A 201 0.29 -15.33 11.25
N LYS A 202 1.01 -14.22 11.26
CA LYS A 202 2.06 -13.89 12.22
C LYS A 202 1.56 -13.00 13.33
N PHE A 203 2.25 -13.06 14.48
CA PHE A 203 2.05 -12.12 15.57
C PHE A 203 3.21 -11.14 15.61
N ILE A 204 2.92 -9.84 15.52
CA ILE A 204 3.94 -8.78 15.52
C ILE A 204 4.07 -8.24 16.94
N LEU A 205 5.24 -8.49 17.57
CA LEU A 205 5.59 -7.92 18.87
C LEU A 205 6.16 -6.52 18.64
N LEU A 206 5.60 -5.51 19.32
CA LEU A 206 5.92 -4.11 19.08
C LEU A 206 7.09 -3.62 19.91
N GLU A 207 7.81 -2.65 19.33
CA GLU A 207 8.85 -1.86 19.99
C GLU A 207 8.38 -1.35 21.36
N GLY A 208 9.31 -1.28 22.32
CA GLY A 208 9.03 -0.87 23.70
C GLY A 208 8.45 -1.97 24.59
N SER A 209 8.18 -3.17 24.07
CA SER A 209 7.81 -4.32 24.91
C SER A 209 8.92 -4.65 25.90
N LEU A 210 8.55 -4.90 27.17
CA LEU A 210 9.47 -5.27 28.25
C LEU A 210 9.49 -6.79 28.41
N LEU A 211 10.64 -7.40 28.22
CA LEU A 211 10.82 -8.85 28.37
C LEU A 211 11.26 -9.20 29.79
N ALA A 212 10.80 -10.33 30.30
CA ALA A 212 11.26 -10.86 31.58
C ALA A 212 12.79 -11.02 31.61
N THR A 213 13.43 -10.53 32.66
CA THR A 213 14.90 -10.66 32.85
C THR A 213 15.30 -12.09 33.21
N GLU A 214 14.40 -12.82 33.87
CA GLU A 214 14.61 -14.20 34.25
C GLU A 214 13.63 -15.12 33.53
N VAL A 215 14.08 -16.33 33.22
CA VAL A 215 13.26 -17.38 32.60
C VAL A 215 13.05 -18.52 33.57
N VAL A 216 11.88 -19.17 33.50
CA VAL A 216 11.63 -20.34 34.34
C VAL A 216 12.39 -21.56 33.82
N LYS A 217 12.72 -22.51 34.72
CA LYS A 217 13.46 -23.76 34.37
C LYS A 217 12.78 -24.60 33.28
N SER A 218 11.46 -24.49 33.13
CA SER A 218 10.68 -25.21 32.12
C SER A 218 10.70 -24.55 30.73
N PHE A 219 11.37 -23.40 30.56
CA PHE A 219 11.44 -22.70 29.28
C PHE A 219 12.42 -23.40 28.32
N LYS A 220 11.88 -24.10 27.31
CA LYS A 220 12.67 -24.95 26.42
C LYS A 220 13.46 -24.17 25.34
N SER A 221 13.06 -22.94 25.01
CA SER A 221 13.66 -22.12 23.93
C SER A 221 14.66 -21.09 24.45
N LEU A 222 15.43 -21.40 25.50
CA LEU A 222 16.36 -20.46 26.14
C LEU A 222 17.39 -19.90 25.15
N ALA A 223 18.09 -20.77 24.42
CA ALA A 223 19.12 -20.34 23.46
C ALA A 223 18.56 -19.42 22.36
N SER A 224 17.36 -19.74 21.83
CA SER A 224 16.70 -18.92 20.83
C SER A 224 16.28 -17.56 21.39
N ARG A 225 15.82 -17.53 22.65
CA ARG A 225 15.46 -16.30 23.33
C ARG A 225 16.67 -15.44 23.65
N ASP A 226 17.79 -16.03 24.07
CA ASP A 226 19.02 -15.30 24.36
C ASP A 226 19.57 -14.65 23.09
N LEU A 227 19.53 -15.36 21.96
CA LEU A 227 19.88 -14.81 20.66
C LEU A 227 18.95 -13.65 20.28
N PHE A 228 17.64 -13.84 20.42
CA PHE A 228 16.65 -12.80 20.17
C PHE A 228 16.88 -11.55 21.00
N VAL A 229 17.13 -11.71 22.31
CA VAL A 229 17.43 -10.58 23.20
C VAL A 229 18.70 -9.85 22.77
N LYS A 230 19.73 -10.58 22.36
CA LYS A 230 20.99 -10.00 21.89
C LYS A 230 20.81 -9.20 20.59
N GLU A 231 19.97 -9.67 19.67
CA GLU A 231 19.81 -9.07 18.34
C GLU A 231 18.77 -7.95 18.32
N HIS A 232 17.71 -8.04 19.13
CA HIS A 232 16.54 -7.18 19.02
C HIS A 232 16.26 -6.32 20.24
N CYS A 233 16.99 -6.51 21.36
CA CYS A 233 16.70 -5.81 22.60
C CYS A 233 17.91 -5.04 23.14
N LYS A 234 17.63 -4.06 24.01
CA LYS A 234 18.64 -3.42 24.87
C LYS A 234 18.35 -3.71 26.34
N ASN A 235 19.42 -3.76 27.16
CA ASN A 235 19.29 -3.75 28.61
C ASN A 235 19.45 -2.31 29.10
N ASP A 236 18.39 -1.76 29.65
CA ASP A 236 18.39 -0.42 30.23
C ASP A 236 17.99 -0.53 31.72
N LYS A 237 18.94 -0.24 32.63
CA LYS A 237 18.73 -0.29 34.08
C LYS A 237 18.13 -1.60 34.60
N GLY A 238 18.51 -2.73 34.02
CA GLY A 238 17.99 -4.04 34.38
C GLY A 238 16.67 -4.42 33.74
N GLN A 239 16.18 -3.64 32.77
CA GLN A 239 15.00 -3.96 31.94
C GLN A 239 15.47 -4.35 30.55
N ILE A 240 14.89 -5.42 30.01
CA ILE A 240 15.12 -5.85 28.62
C ILE A 240 14.02 -5.25 27.76
N ILE A 241 14.37 -4.29 26.90
CA ILE A 241 13.43 -3.50 26.09
C ILE A 241 13.61 -3.86 24.62
N LEU A 242 12.53 -4.19 23.93
CA LEU A 242 12.53 -4.43 22.49
C LEU A 242 12.77 -3.12 21.73
N LEU A 243 13.68 -3.14 20.74
CA LEU A 243 14.15 -1.94 20.02
C LEU A 243 13.36 -1.62 18.73
N HIS A 244 12.67 -2.60 18.18
CA HIS A 244 11.88 -2.48 16.96
C HIS A 244 10.85 -3.61 16.88
N ASP A 245 9.88 -3.47 16.01
CA ASP A 245 8.82 -4.48 15.80
C ASP A 245 9.43 -5.78 15.27
N VAL A 246 9.01 -6.93 15.81
CA VAL A 246 9.50 -8.24 15.36
C VAL A 246 8.34 -9.22 15.12
N PRO A 247 8.28 -9.86 13.94
CA PRO A 247 7.30 -10.88 13.63
C PRO A 247 7.63 -12.22 14.28
N PHE A 248 6.64 -12.85 14.89
CA PHE A 248 6.68 -14.21 15.41
C PHE A 248 5.71 -15.10 14.61
N ASP A 249 6.08 -16.35 14.38
CA ASP A 249 5.23 -17.31 13.66
C ASP A 249 3.96 -17.71 14.44
N SER A 250 3.85 -17.31 15.70
CA SER A 250 2.65 -17.55 16.51
C SER A 250 2.55 -16.60 17.71
N PRO A 251 1.31 -16.29 18.16
CA PRO A 251 1.07 -15.54 19.40
C PRO A 251 1.74 -16.17 20.63
N SER A 252 1.78 -17.53 20.69
CA SER A 252 2.39 -18.25 21.80
C SER A 252 3.92 -18.13 21.83
N GLY A 253 4.56 -18.04 20.67
CA GLY A 253 5.98 -17.75 20.57
C GLY A 253 6.29 -16.37 21.16
N ALA A 254 5.57 -15.33 20.72
CA ALA A 254 5.72 -13.97 21.19
C ALA A 254 5.50 -13.85 22.71
N SER A 255 4.38 -14.36 23.23
CA SER A 255 4.06 -14.30 24.66
C SER A 255 5.09 -15.05 25.52
N SER A 256 5.58 -16.21 25.06
CA SER A 256 6.59 -16.98 25.78
C SER A 256 7.92 -16.24 25.88
N PHE A 257 8.32 -15.53 24.83
CA PHE A 257 9.55 -14.72 24.83
C PHE A 257 9.43 -13.49 25.75
N VAL A 258 8.28 -12.81 25.73
CA VAL A 258 8.00 -11.70 26.64
C VAL A 258 8.01 -12.16 28.09
N LEU A 259 7.24 -13.21 28.42
CA LEU A 259 7.02 -13.65 29.79
C LEU A 259 8.15 -14.50 30.38
N GLY A 260 9.08 -15.01 29.54
CA GLY A 260 10.16 -15.90 29.97
C GLY A 260 9.67 -17.25 30.53
N ARG A 261 8.48 -17.71 30.09
CA ARG A 261 7.84 -18.97 30.48
C ARG A 261 7.03 -19.54 29.31
N PRO A 262 6.73 -20.86 29.31
CA PRO A 262 5.73 -21.41 28.42
C PRO A 262 4.40 -20.65 28.57
N SER A 263 3.78 -20.28 27.43
CA SER A 263 2.61 -19.43 27.40
C SER A 263 1.68 -19.85 26.27
N ASN A 264 0.37 -19.87 26.54
CA ASN A 264 -0.65 -19.97 25.51
C ASN A 264 -1.02 -18.56 25.03
N GLY A 265 -0.31 -18.04 24.01
CA GLY A 265 -0.51 -16.69 23.52
C GLY A 265 -1.94 -16.41 23.04
N TRP A 266 -2.68 -17.42 22.61
CA TRP A 266 -4.07 -17.23 22.21
C TRP A 266 -4.98 -16.82 23.39
N ASP A 267 -4.63 -17.21 24.62
CA ASP A 267 -5.37 -16.87 25.83
C ASP A 267 -4.69 -15.78 26.65
N ASP A 268 -3.35 -15.66 26.56
CA ASP A 268 -2.58 -14.70 27.34
C ASP A 268 -2.61 -13.28 26.73
N TRP A 269 -2.66 -13.17 25.38
CA TRP A 269 -2.88 -11.90 24.72
C TRP A 269 -4.34 -11.46 24.83
N LYS A 270 -4.55 -10.23 25.30
CA LYS A 270 -5.89 -9.63 25.51
C LYS A 270 -5.92 -8.24 24.90
N ASP A 271 -7.07 -7.85 24.37
CA ASP A 271 -7.32 -6.47 23.94
C ASP A 271 -7.47 -5.50 25.14
N ALA A 272 -7.74 -4.23 24.86
CA ALA A 272 -7.92 -3.19 25.86
C ALA A 272 -9.11 -3.47 26.81
N ASP A 273 -10.12 -4.20 26.35
CA ASP A 273 -11.30 -4.61 27.11
C ASP A 273 -11.10 -5.92 27.87
N GLY A 274 -9.93 -6.56 27.77
CA GLY A 274 -9.57 -7.80 28.44
C GLY A 274 -10.04 -9.06 27.72
N LYS A 275 -10.58 -8.95 26.51
CA LYS A 275 -11.04 -10.08 25.69
C LYS A 275 -9.85 -10.79 25.07
N LYS A 276 -9.84 -12.11 25.10
CA LYS A 276 -8.72 -12.92 24.62
C LYS A 276 -8.61 -12.91 23.09
N LEU A 277 -7.40 -13.03 22.56
CA LEU A 277 -7.14 -13.22 21.13
C LEU A 277 -7.92 -14.40 20.55
N SER A 278 -8.02 -15.52 21.28
CA SER A 278 -8.78 -16.71 20.87
C SER A 278 -10.29 -16.50 20.74
N GLU A 279 -10.84 -15.47 21.39
CA GLU A 279 -12.26 -15.14 21.34
C GLU A 279 -12.59 -14.20 20.16
N ILE A 280 -11.57 -13.46 19.68
CA ILE A 280 -11.70 -12.47 18.62
C ILE A 280 -11.38 -13.11 17.27
N ILE A 281 -10.25 -13.80 17.18
CA ILE A 281 -9.78 -14.47 15.97
C ILE A 281 -10.24 -15.94 15.97
N LYS A 282 -11.17 -16.27 15.11
CA LYS A 282 -11.61 -17.65 14.90
C LYS A 282 -10.61 -18.37 13.99
N ARG A 283 -10.05 -19.46 14.48
CA ARG A 283 -9.19 -20.38 13.70
C ARG A 283 -9.96 -21.08 12.59
#